data_eaa6c5f9b8659c88229f0af991cce654
#
_entry.id   eaa6c5f9b8659c88229f0af991cce654
#
_cell.length_a   1.000
_cell.length_b   1.000
_cell.length_c   1.000
_cell.angle_alpha   90.00
_cell.angle_beta   90.00
_cell.angle_gamma   90.00
#
_symmetry.space_group_name_H-M   'P 1'
#
loop_
_entity.id
_entity.type
_entity.pdbx_description
1 polymer ?
#
loop_
_entity_poly.entity_id
_entity_poly.type
_entity_poly.pdbx_seq_one_letter_code
_entity_poly.pdbx_strand_id
1 'polypeptide(L)'
;MISEAHGIAAVRGAVPVRANTASDIVDATARLLRALLEINRLEPSRIVSALFTTTEDLDADFPAHAARRLGWSEVPMLHAREIPVPGSMPRVVRVMLTVWGVSPGARLTPVYLDQAAALRPDLTVSGATERPETGPAKPTRRIALIGLGQIGGSIGLSLPPARWHRVGWDVDASALAGARAVGAIDVAAASLADACAGADLAVIATPVDALSSAIDAAATALPPGAALLDTGSARTTITPALERAAARGIHAVGGHPLAGSEGRGFPAARAGAMRGARFALLPLSDGVPPIVHELLSDLGAQPLTIDPTAHDHALARTSHLPYLLACALRELGTPFAERGLSGPGFVDMTRLAGGDPGMAGAFCRANAREVAQAWRELVARMNERVTALG
;
A
#
# COMPACT_ATOMS: atom_id res chain seq x y z
N MET A 1 -22.71 -3.51 -12.66
CA MET A 1 -22.00 -4.45 -11.76
C MET A 1 -20.66 -4.76 -12.43
N ILE A 2 -19.59 -4.08 -12.00
CA ILE A 2 -18.23 -4.37 -12.48
C ILE A 2 -17.79 -5.59 -11.68
N SER A 3 -17.56 -6.72 -12.34
CA SER A 3 -16.98 -7.91 -11.76
C SER A 3 -15.64 -7.54 -11.15
N GLU A 4 -15.53 -7.58 -9.81
CA GLU A 4 -14.23 -7.51 -9.15
C GLU A 4 -13.36 -8.62 -9.74
N ALA A 5 -12.22 -8.24 -10.32
CA ALA A 5 -11.26 -9.20 -10.84
C ALA A 5 -10.68 -9.98 -9.66
N HIS A 6 -11.18 -11.19 -9.43
CA HIS A 6 -10.67 -12.09 -8.41
C HIS A 6 -9.46 -12.85 -8.98
N GLY A 7 -8.32 -12.73 -8.28
CA GLY A 7 -7.09 -13.42 -8.63
C GLY A 7 -7.00 -14.80 -7.97
N ILE A 8 -6.09 -15.61 -8.50
CA ILE A 8 -5.63 -16.87 -7.91
C ILE A 8 -4.26 -16.62 -7.30
N ALA A 9 -4.02 -17.11 -6.09
CA ALA A 9 -2.70 -17.11 -5.45
C ALA A 9 -2.39 -18.48 -4.85
N ALA A 10 -1.11 -18.72 -4.57
CA ALA A 10 -0.69 -19.91 -3.87
C ALA A 10 0.05 -19.54 -2.58
N VAL A 11 -0.15 -20.33 -1.53
CA VAL A 11 0.60 -20.22 -0.27
C VAL A 11 1.10 -21.59 0.14
N ARG A 12 2.27 -21.63 0.74
CA ARG A 12 2.91 -22.86 1.19
C ARG A 12 3.21 -22.83 2.68
N GLY A 13 3.31 -24.01 3.27
CA GLY A 13 3.74 -24.15 4.64
C GLY A 13 4.41 -25.48 4.91
N ALA A 14 5.07 -25.59 6.08
CA ALA A 14 5.70 -26.80 6.52
C ALA A 14 5.60 -26.94 8.05
N VAL A 15 5.53 -28.18 8.52
CA VAL A 15 5.52 -28.53 9.96
C VAL A 15 6.27 -29.82 10.18
N PRO A 16 7.16 -29.92 11.20
CA PRO A 16 7.74 -31.16 11.60
C PRO A 16 6.72 -31.99 12.38
N VAL A 17 6.80 -33.31 12.23
CA VAL A 17 5.96 -34.29 12.92
C VAL A 17 6.80 -34.95 14.00
N ARG A 18 6.27 -35.06 15.21
CA ARG A 18 7.00 -35.59 16.37
C ARG A 18 7.38 -37.06 16.18
N ALA A 19 6.43 -37.88 15.75
CA ALA A 19 6.63 -39.29 15.48
C ALA A 19 5.82 -39.74 14.28
N ASN A 20 6.24 -40.81 13.61
CA ASN A 20 5.52 -41.42 12.52
C ASN A 20 4.32 -42.23 13.04
N THR A 21 3.29 -41.50 13.52
CA THR A 21 2.01 -42.10 13.95
C THR A 21 0.86 -41.33 13.26
N ALA A 22 -0.26 -42.01 13.06
CA ALA A 22 -1.45 -41.39 12.44
C ALA A 22 -1.88 -40.13 13.19
N SER A 23 -1.91 -40.15 14.54
CA SER A 23 -2.30 -38.98 15.33
C SER A 23 -1.32 -37.83 15.18
N ASP A 24 -0.01 -38.09 15.27
CA ASP A 24 1.00 -37.00 15.18
C ASP A 24 1.01 -36.35 13.78
N ILE A 25 0.83 -37.13 12.70
CA ILE A 25 0.75 -36.61 11.32
C ILE A 25 -0.48 -35.72 11.16
N VAL A 26 -1.64 -36.21 11.59
CA VAL A 26 -2.91 -35.47 11.45
C VAL A 26 -2.93 -34.24 12.35
N ASP A 27 -2.45 -34.30 13.58
CA ASP A 27 -2.47 -33.17 14.50
C ASP A 27 -1.47 -32.07 14.08
N ALA A 28 -0.25 -32.45 13.68
CA ALA A 28 0.72 -31.49 13.14
C ALA A 28 0.19 -30.81 11.88
N THR A 29 -0.37 -31.57 10.95
CA THR A 29 -0.96 -31.02 9.72
C THR A 29 -2.13 -30.09 10.04
N ALA A 30 -3.02 -30.44 10.97
CA ALA A 30 -4.13 -29.58 11.38
C ALA A 30 -3.67 -28.24 11.98
N ARG A 31 -2.57 -28.25 12.77
CA ARG A 31 -1.96 -27.02 13.28
C ARG A 31 -1.47 -26.14 12.12
N LEU A 32 -0.78 -26.72 11.14
CA LEU A 32 -0.28 -26.01 9.99
C LEU A 32 -1.41 -25.39 9.16
N LEU A 33 -2.46 -26.16 8.88
CA LEU A 33 -3.61 -25.68 8.10
C LEU A 33 -4.34 -24.53 8.80
N ARG A 34 -4.59 -24.64 10.12
CA ARG A 34 -5.19 -23.53 10.90
C ARG A 34 -4.32 -22.29 10.85
N ALA A 35 -3.02 -22.41 11.05
CA ALA A 35 -2.10 -21.26 10.99
C ALA A 35 -2.06 -20.60 9.61
N LEU A 36 -2.11 -21.38 8.53
CA LEU A 36 -2.19 -20.86 7.16
C LEU A 36 -3.49 -20.08 6.91
N LEU A 37 -4.63 -20.59 7.39
CA LEU A 37 -5.92 -19.91 7.28
C LEU A 37 -5.93 -18.62 8.10
N GLU A 38 -5.51 -18.68 9.35
CA GLU A 38 -5.53 -17.56 10.30
C GLU A 38 -4.62 -16.42 9.86
N ILE A 39 -3.35 -16.72 9.57
CA ILE A 39 -2.35 -15.72 9.18
C ILE A 39 -2.75 -15.01 7.88
N ASN A 40 -3.35 -15.76 6.94
CA ASN A 40 -3.75 -15.23 5.64
C ASN A 40 -5.22 -14.79 5.59
N ARG A 41 -5.97 -14.93 6.69
CA ARG A 41 -7.42 -14.63 6.79
C ARG A 41 -8.22 -15.31 5.67
N LEU A 42 -7.93 -16.58 5.45
CA LEU A 42 -8.54 -17.38 4.39
C LEU A 42 -9.71 -18.19 4.96
N GLU A 43 -10.83 -18.15 4.24
CA GLU A 43 -11.92 -19.07 4.47
C GLU A 43 -11.69 -20.37 3.68
N PRO A 44 -12.02 -21.56 4.24
CA PRO A 44 -11.87 -22.83 3.53
C PRO A 44 -12.57 -22.87 2.16
N SER A 45 -13.68 -22.16 2.00
CA SER A 45 -14.43 -22.02 0.73
C SER A 45 -13.64 -21.35 -0.39
N ARG A 46 -12.55 -20.66 -0.07
CA ARG A 46 -11.67 -20.02 -1.06
C ARG A 46 -10.53 -20.93 -1.53
N ILE A 47 -10.41 -22.14 -0.98
CA ILE A 47 -9.34 -23.06 -1.36
C ILE A 47 -9.76 -23.84 -2.59
N VAL A 48 -9.02 -23.65 -3.67
CA VAL A 48 -9.23 -24.34 -4.95
C VAL A 48 -8.65 -25.75 -4.91
N SER A 49 -7.47 -25.92 -4.31
CA SER A 49 -6.81 -27.21 -4.16
C SER A 49 -5.73 -27.19 -3.09
N ALA A 50 -5.38 -28.37 -2.56
CA ALA A 50 -4.25 -28.56 -1.66
C ALA A 50 -3.36 -29.72 -2.14
N LEU A 51 -2.05 -29.42 -2.23
CA LEU A 51 -1.02 -30.43 -2.48
C LEU A 51 -0.23 -30.65 -1.19
N PHE A 52 -0.27 -31.86 -0.66
CA PHE A 52 0.53 -32.26 0.48
C PHE A 52 1.74 -33.05 0.04
N THR A 53 2.88 -32.82 0.67
CA THR A 53 4.06 -33.69 0.54
C THR A 53 4.54 -34.13 1.90
N THR A 54 5.11 -35.33 1.96
CA THR A 54 5.72 -35.90 3.16
C THR A 54 7.13 -36.38 2.84
N THR A 55 8.03 -36.27 3.83
CA THR A 55 9.30 -36.99 3.79
C THR A 55 9.05 -38.50 3.84
N GLU A 56 10.00 -39.31 3.35
CA GLU A 56 9.84 -40.76 3.20
C GLU A 56 9.59 -41.52 4.51
N ASP A 57 9.97 -40.94 5.62
CA ASP A 57 9.82 -41.46 6.98
C ASP A 57 8.46 -41.19 7.65
N LEU A 58 7.51 -40.60 6.89
CA LEU A 58 6.13 -40.38 7.28
C LEU A 58 5.17 -41.14 6.37
N ASP A 59 4.75 -42.32 6.81
CA ASP A 59 3.89 -43.24 6.07
C ASP A 59 2.71 -43.83 6.90
N ALA A 60 2.56 -43.38 8.15
CA ALA A 60 1.54 -43.94 9.06
C ALA A 60 0.13 -43.41 8.76
N ASP A 61 -0.03 -42.27 8.09
CA ASP A 61 -1.36 -41.72 7.66
C ASP A 61 -1.21 -40.63 6.60
N PHE A 62 -2.34 -40.28 5.99
CA PHE A 62 -2.42 -39.21 5.00
C PHE A 62 -2.65 -37.83 5.66
N PRO A 63 -1.82 -36.81 5.39
CA PRO A 63 -2.04 -35.45 5.86
C PRO A 63 -3.44 -34.88 5.54
N ALA A 64 -4.08 -35.29 4.43
CA ALA A 64 -5.41 -34.84 4.09
C ALA A 64 -6.49 -35.22 5.11
N HIS A 65 -6.28 -36.21 5.96
CA HIS A 65 -7.22 -36.49 7.04
C HIS A 65 -7.36 -35.32 8.01
N ALA A 66 -6.28 -34.53 8.19
CA ALA A 66 -6.34 -33.29 8.96
C ALA A 66 -7.26 -32.23 8.31
N ALA A 67 -7.17 -32.06 7.00
CA ALA A 67 -8.06 -31.14 6.26
C ALA A 67 -9.52 -31.58 6.34
N ARG A 68 -9.79 -32.87 6.20
CA ARG A 68 -11.16 -33.41 6.38
C ARG A 68 -11.70 -33.19 7.79
N ARG A 69 -10.88 -33.37 8.83
CA ARG A 69 -11.25 -33.03 10.23
C ARG A 69 -11.56 -31.55 10.43
N LEU A 70 -11.01 -30.68 9.60
CA LEU A 70 -11.30 -29.23 9.55
C LEU A 70 -12.49 -28.86 8.66
N GLY A 71 -13.21 -29.85 8.14
CA GLY A 71 -14.43 -29.65 7.33
C GLY A 71 -14.18 -29.42 5.84
N TRP A 72 -12.97 -29.68 5.32
CA TRP A 72 -12.66 -29.51 3.89
C TRP A 72 -13.14 -30.72 3.07
N SER A 73 -14.46 -30.92 2.96
CA SER A 73 -15.03 -32.07 2.23
C SER A 73 -14.89 -31.95 0.72
N GLU A 74 -14.99 -30.73 0.19
CA GLU A 74 -15.07 -30.45 -1.25
C GLU A 74 -13.73 -30.01 -1.88
N VAL A 75 -12.70 -29.76 -1.07
CA VAL A 75 -11.40 -29.31 -1.58
C VAL A 75 -10.66 -30.47 -2.26
N PRO A 76 -10.29 -30.37 -3.55
CA PRO A 76 -9.43 -31.36 -4.21
C PRO A 76 -8.04 -31.42 -3.55
N MET A 77 -7.59 -32.62 -3.19
CA MET A 77 -6.34 -32.83 -2.47
C MET A 77 -5.51 -33.92 -3.12
N LEU A 78 -4.20 -33.68 -3.25
CA LEU A 78 -3.22 -34.66 -3.70
C LEU A 78 -2.12 -34.81 -2.65
N HIS A 79 -1.49 -36.00 -2.67
CA HIS A 79 -0.32 -36.31 -1.89
C HIS A 79 0.83 -36.71 -2.80
N ALA A 80 2.04 -36.30 -2.43
CA ALA A 80 3.28 -36.73 -3.06
C ALA A 80 4.34 -37.03 -2.00
N ARG A 81 5.23 -37.97 -2.29
CA ARG A 81 6.44 -38.19 -1.49
C ARG A 81 7.53 -37.26 -1.98
N GLU A 82 8.29 -36.71 -1.06
CA GLU A 82 9.41 -35.83 -1.37
C GLU A 82 10.64 -36.62 -1.86
N ILE A 83 11.49 -35.92 -2.63
CA ILE A 83 12.79 -36.47 -3.01
C ILE A 83 13.64 -36.66 -1.76
N PRO A 84 14.19 -37.87 -1.48
CA PRO A 84 14.95 -38.15 -0.29
C PRO A 84 16.38 -37.58 -0.40
N VAL A 85 16.53 -36.29 -0.20
CA VAL A 85 17.83 -35.63 -0.24
C VAL A 85 18.60 -35.94 1.05
N PRO A 86 19.84 -36.51 0.98
CA PRO A 86 20.63 -36.78 2.18
C PRO A 86 20.85 -35.53 3.04
N GLY A 87 20.60 -35.64 4.35
CA GLY A 87 20.75 -34.53 5.29
C GLY A 87 19.57 -33.57 5.33
N SER A 88 18.50 -33.82 4.56
CA SER A 88 17.26 -33.05 4.66
C SER A 88 16.57 -33.30 6.02
N MET A 89 15.77 -32.32 6.47
CA MET A 89 15.03 -32.43 7.72
C MET A 89 14.05 -33.61 7.66
N PRO A 90 14.12 -34.57 8.61
CA PRO A 90 13.20 -35.71 8.63
C PRO A 90 11.84 -35.33 9.21
N ARG A 91 10.86 -36.20 8.97
CA ARG A 91 9.48 -36.11 9.48
C ARG A 91 8.82 -34.75 9.25
N VAL A 92 8.82 -34.28 8.01
CA VAL A 92 8.20 -33.00 7.64
C VAL A 92 6.99 -33.24 6.75
N VAL A 93 5.88 -32.61 7.08
CA VAL A 93 4.72 -32.40 6.18
C VAL A 93 4.83 -31.01 5.61
N ARG A 94 4.72 -30.89 4.27
CA ARG A 94 4.56 -29.62 3.58
C ARG A 94 3.22 -29.57 2.88
N VAL A 95 2.70 -28.36 2.70
CA VAL A 95 1.46 -28.13 1.95
C VAL A 95 1.61 -26.92 1.06
N MET A 96 1.00 -26.98 -0.12
CA MET A 96 0.75 -25.84 -0.99
C MET A 96 -0.76 -25.73 -1.20
N LEU A 97 -1.33 -24.60 -0.82
CA LEU A 97 -2.73 -24.25 -1.05
C LEU A 97 -2.84 -23.33 -2.25
N THR A 98 -3.71 -23.65 -3.20
CA THR A 98 -4.16 -22.74 -4.25
C THR A 98 -5.48 -22.11 -3.80
N VAL A 99 -5.57 -20.79 -3.81
CA VAL A 99 -6.74 -20.04 -3.34
C VAL A 99 -7.22 -19.07 -4.40
N TRP A 100 -8.53 -18.85 -4.45
CA TRP A 100 -9.16 -17.88 -5.33
C TRP A 100 -9.82 -16.75 -4.53
N GLY A 101 -10.24 -15.69 -5.21
CA GLY A 101 -10.89 -14.56 -4.56
C GLY A 101 -9.95 -13.64 -3.81
N VAL A 102 -8.65 -13.71 -4.09
CA VAL A 102 -7.65 -12.78 -3.59
C VAL A 102 -7.45 -11.63 -4.58
N SER A 103 -7.05 -10.48 -4.09
CA SER A 103 -6.74 -9.35 -4.98
C SER A 103 -5.62 -9.73 -5.97
N PRO A 104 -5.67 -9.31 -7.23
CA PRO A 104 -4.61 -9.56 -8.18
C PRO A 104 -3.25 -9.09 -7.64
N GLY A 105 -2.26 -9.98 -7.66
CA GLY A 105 -0.92 -9.70 -7.12
C GLY A 105 -0.78 -9.84 -5.60
N ALA A 106 -1.83 -10.23 -4.88
CA ALA A 106 -1.74 -10.50 -3.44
C ALA A 106 -0.70 -11.60 -3.17
N ARG A 107 0.21 -11.33 -2.23
CA ARG A 107 1.15 -12.32 -1.71
C ARG A 107 0.63 -12.83 -0.39
N LEU A 108 0.35 -14.14 -0.35
CA LEU A 108 0.01 -14.83 0.88
C LEU A 108 1.28 -15.14 1.69
N THR A 109 1.15 -15.07 3.00
CA THR A 109 2.27 -15.31 3.93
C THR A 109 2.48 -16.81 4.12
N PRO A 110 3.65 -17.37 3.75
CA PRO A 110 3.97 -18.77 4.00
C PRO A 110 4.15 -19.02 5.50
N VAL A 111 3.84 -20.24 5.94
CA VAL A 111 3.88 -20.63 7.35
C VAL A 111 4.80 -21.83 7.55
N TYR A 112 5.86 -21.66 8.34
CA TYR A 112 6.80 -22.71 8.70
C TYR A 112 6.82 -22.84 10.21
N LEU A 113 6.21 -23.91 10.73
CA LEU A 113 6.07 -24.11 12.17
C LEU A 113 7.29 -24.81 12.77
N ASP A 114 7.58 -24.50 14.01
CA ASP A 114 8.62 -25.13 14.81
C ASP A 114 9.99 -25.17 14.08
N GLN A 115 10.69 -26.30 14.10
CA GLN A 115 11.98 -26.47 13.43
C GLN A 115 11.91 -26.32 11.89
N ALA A 116 10.71 -26.47 11.27
CA ALA A 116 10.55 -26.22 9.84
C ALA A 116 10.87 -24.77 9.44
N ALA A 117 10.89 -23.83 10.38
CA ALA A 117 11.37 -22.47 10.16
C ALA A 117 12.80 -22.43 9.58
N ALA A 118 13.65 -23.36 9.95
CA ALA A 118 15.02 -23.48 9.46
C ALA A 118 15.10 -23.87 7.96
N LEU A 119 14.03 -24.40 7.35
CA LEU A 119 13.98 -24.72 5.93
C LEU A 119 13.95 -23.46 5.04
N ARG A 120 13.48 -22.36 5.58
CA ARG A 120 13.37 -21.09 4.87
C ARG A 120 13.62 -19.91 5.83
N PRO A 121 14.90 -19.73 6.27
CA PRO A 121 15.27 -18.65 7.18
C PRO A 121 14.99 -17.27 6.62
N ASP A 122 14.94 -17.15 5.29
CA ASP A 122 14.57 -15.94 4.55
C ASP A 122 13.06 -15.63 4.59
N LEU A 123 12.23 -16.60 4.99
CA LEU A 123 10.77 -16.46 5.10
C LEU A 123 10.26 -16.60 6.53
N THR A 124 11.14 -16.78 7.50
CA THR A 124 10.74 -16.83 8.90
C THR A 124 10.18 -15.48 9.31
N VAL A 125 8.86 -15.42 9.34
CA VAL A 125 8.18 -14.48 10.23
C VAL A 125 8.56 -14.96 11.64
N SER A 126 9.43 -14.23 12.33
CA SER A 126 9.74 -14.48 13.73
C SER A 126 8.43 -14.50 14.52
N GLY A 127 7.94 -15.67 14.92
CA GLY A 127 6.67 -15.73 15.64
C GLY A 127 6.05 -17.10 15.89
N ALA A 128 6.81 -18.20 15.94
CA ALA A 128 6.27 -19.48 16.40
C ALA A 128 7.29 -20.29 17.21
N THR A 129 7.91 -19.68 18.19
CA THR A 129 8.49 -20.34 19.37
C THR A 129 7.77 -19.80 20.60
N GLU A 130 7.49 -20.67 21.56
CA GLU A 130 6.83 -20.38 22.82
C GLU A 130 7.24 -19.00 23.36
N ARG A 131 6.31 -18.06 23.34
CA ARG A 131 6.46 -16.79 24.02
C ARG A 131 6.29 -17.05 25.52
N PRO A 132 7.22 -16.62 26.37
CA PRO A 132 6.82 -16.18 27.70
C PRO A 132 5.76 -15.10 27.49
N GLU A 133 4.71 -15.11 28.30
CA GLU A 133 3.63 -14.11 28.27
C GLU A 133 4.20 -12.71 28.52
N THR A 134 4.69 -12.09 27.48
CA THR A 134 4.91 -10.65 27.43
C THR A 134 3.90 -10.13 26.40
N GLY A 135 3.06 -9.20 26.79
CA GLY A 135 2.04 -8.58 25.97
C GLY A 135 2.59 -8.12 24.59
N PRO A 136 1.74 -7.75 23.64
CA PRO A 136 2.15 -7.44 22.27
C PRO A 136 3.37 -6.52 22.31
N ALA A 137 4.46 -6.91 21.63
CA ALA A 137 5.65 -6.07 21.54
C ALA A 137 5.20 -4.68 21.12
N LYS A 138 5.51 -3.66 21.93
CA LYS A 138 5.16 -2.27 21.59
C LYS A 138 5.72 -1.99 20.19
N PRO A 139 4.92 -1.38 19.29
CA PRO A 139 5.42 -0.91 18.00
C PRO A 139 6.67 -0.07 18.23
N THR A 140 7.69 -0.29 17.41
CA THR A 140 8.99 0.40 17.58
C THR A 140 8.98 1.83 17.08
N ARG A 141 7.96 2.20 16.27
CA ARG A 141 7.78 3.52 15.66
C ARG A 141 6.37 4.04 15.90
N ARG A 142 6.24 5.31 16.25
CA ARG A 142 4.95 6.02 16.28
C ARG A 142 4.84 6.92 15.07
N ILE A 143 3.78 6.74 14.28
CA ILE A 143 3.49 7.56 13.11
C ILE A 143 2.18 8.32 13.28
N ALA A 144 2.20 9.63 12.99
CA ALA A 144 1.00 10.46 12.86
C ALA A 144 0.57 10.48 11.38
N LEU A 145 -0.68 10.13 11.10
CA LEU A 145 -1.30 10.21 9.78
C LEU A 145 -2.32 11.34 9.78
N ILE A 146 -1.96 12.46 9.16
CA ILE A 146 -2.77 13.68 9.11
C ILE A 146 -3.43 13.77 7.74
N GLY A 147 -4.76 13.62 7.70
CA GLY A 147 -5.53 13.39 6.47
C GLY A 147 -5.65 11.91 6.16
N LEU A 148 -6.86 11.38 6.29
CA LEU A 148 -7.20 9.96 6.09
C LEU A 148 -8.01 9.74 4.82
N GLY A 149 -7.70 10.53 3.77
CA GLY A 149 -8.24 10.32 2.43
C GLY A 149 -7.64 9.09 1.74
N GLN A 150 -7.70 9.09 0.41
CA GLN A 150 -7.15 7.99 -0.40
C GLN A 150 -5.68 7.69 -0.07
N ILE A 151 -4.82 8.71 0.00
CA ILE A 151 -3.37 8.54 0.22
C ILE A 151 -3.06 8.18 1.67
N GLY A 152 -3.49 9.00 2.65
CA GLY A 152 -3.19 8.74 4.07
C GLY A 152 -3.82 7.45 4.57
N GLY A 153 -5.07 7.16 4.16
CA GLY A 153 -5.73 5.90 4.46
C GLY A 153 -5.00 4.69 3.86
N SER A 154 -4.51 4.80 2.60
CA SER A 154 -3.74 3.73 1.96
C SER A 154 -2.39 3.49 2.63
N ILE A 155 -1.71 4.54 3.10
CA ILE A 155 -0.51 4.42 3.93
C ILE A 155 -0.84 3.64 5.20
N GLY A 156 -1.86 4.08 5.94
CA GLY A 156 -2.26 3.42 7.18
C GLY A 156 -2.62 1.94 7.01
N LEU A 157 -3.37 1.59 5.95
CA LEU A 157 -3.73 0.20 5.62
C LEU A 157 -2.53 -0.67 5.22
N SER A 158 -1.45 -0.06 4.70
CA SER A 158 -0.29 -0.78 4.19
C SER A 158 0.78 -1.03 5.25
N LEU A 159 0.81 -0.23 6.31
CA LEU A 159 1.86 -0.30 7.32
C LEU A 159 1.66 -1.48 8.29
N PRO A 160 2.71 -2.27 8.55
CA PRO A 160 2.64 -3.39 9.49
C PRO A 160 2.44 -2.90 10.93
N PRO A 161 1.35 -3.31 11.62
CA PRO A 161 1.04 -2.85 12.99
C PRO A 161 2.08 -3.29 14.04
N ALA A 162 2.86 -4.33 13.76
CA ALA A 162 3.94 -4.75 14.63
C ALA A 162 5.12 -3.76 14.68
N ARG A 163 5.29 -2.95 13.63
CA ARG A 163 6.35 -1.93 13.54
C ARG A 163 5.82 -0.53 13.84
N TRP A 164 4.62 -0.20 13.36
CA TRP A 164 4.07 1.15 13.38
C TRP A 164 2.85 1.26 14.27
N HIS A 165 2.94 2.11 15.29
CA HIS A 165 1.77 2.57 16.03
C HIS A 165 1.19 3.79 15.30
N ARG A 166 0.05 3.57 14.62
CA ARG A 166 -0.55 4.53 13.70
C ARG A 166 -1.60 5.37 14.41
N VAL A 167 -1.31 6.63 14.60
CA VAL A 167 -2.24 7.60 15.18
C VAL A 167 -2.77 8.50 14.07
N GLY A 168 -4.06 8.46 13.82
CA GLY A 168 -4.68 9.20 12.72
C GLY A 168 -5.52 10.37 13.18
N TRP A 169 -5.55 11.41 12.34
CA TRP A 169 -6.46 12.55 12.51
C TRP A 169 -6.95 13.02 11.14
N ASP A 170 -8.22 13.37 11.08
CA ASP A 170 -8.87 13.99 9.93
C ASP A 170 -9.94 14.97 10.40
N VAL A 171 -10.23 16.01 9.61
CA VAL A 171 -11.33 16.94 9.84
C VAL A 171 -12.69 16.27 9.61
N ASP A 172 -12.74 15.24 8.76
CA ASP A 172 -13.91 14.42 8.51
C ASP A 172 -13.98 13.28 9.53
N ALA A 173 -14.90 13.39 10.47
CA ALA A 173 -15.13 12.38 11.50
C ALA A 173 -15.52 11.01 10.89
N SER A 174 -16.14 10.97 9.72
CA SER A 174 -16.52 9.73 9.05
C SER A 174 -15.28 9.00 8.48
N ALA A 175 -14.33 9.74 7.91
CA ALA A 175 -13.05 9.20 7.47
C ALA A 175 -12.24 8.65 8.66
N LEU A 176 -12.21 9.38 9.77
CA LEU A 176 -11.52 8.96 10.99
C LEU A 176 -12.13 7.68 11.57
N ALA A 177 -13.46 7.60 11.68
CA ALA A 177 -14.18 6.42 12.16
C ALA A 177 -13.98 5.22 11.22
N GLY A 178 -14.09 5.43 9.90
CA GLY A 178 -13.86 4.41 8.88
C GLY A 178 -12.44 3.84 8.93
N ALA A 179 -11.44 4.70 9.02
CA ALA A 179 -10.03 4.30 9.12
C ALA A 179 -9.75 3.46 10.39
N ARG A 180 -10.37 3.83 11.51
CA ARG A 180 -10.27 3.07 12.76
C ARG A 180 -10.94 1.71 12.67
N ALA A 181 -12.14 1.65 12.09
CA ALA A 181 -12.94 0.43 11.99
C ALA A 181 -12.26 -0.67 11.16
N VAL A 182 -11.53 -0.30 10.09
CA VAL A 182 -10.83 -1.29 9.24
C VAL A 182 -9.35 -1.46 9.61
N GLY A 183 -8.88 -0.84 10.71
CA GLY A 183 -7.52 -0.99 11.19
C GLY A 183 -6.47 -0.26 10.35
N ALA A 184 -6.83 0.79 9.63
CA ALA A 184 -5.88 1.69 8.98
C ALA A 184 -5.10 2.54 10.01
N ILE A 185 -5.71 2.81 11.16
CA ILE A 185 -5.10 3.48 12.30
C ILE A 185 -5.37 2.68 13.59
N ASP A 186 -4.47 2.78 14.55
CA ASP A 186 -4.58 2.14 15.85
C ASP A 186 -5.27 3.05 16.86
N VAL A 187 -5.13 4.36 16.70
CA VAL A 187 -5.74 5.39 17.56
C VAL A 187 -6.28 6.52 16.69
N ALA A 188 -7.52 6.91 16.95
CA ALA A 188 -8.13 8.13 16.44
C ALA A 188 -7.81 9.26 17.42
N ALA A 189 -7.05 10.27 16.98
CA ALA A 189 -6.70 11.42 17.81
C ALA A 189 -7.83 12.46 17.84
N ALA A 190 -7.95 13.18 18.95
CA ALA A 190 -8.94 14.24 19.11
C ALA A 190 -8.55 15.52 18.32
N SER A 191 -7.28 15.72 18.10
CA SER A 191 -6.74 16.85 17.32
C SER A 191 -5.51 16.45 16.53
N LEU A 192 -5.11 17.28 15.55
CA LEU A 192 -3.85 17.16 14.84
C LEU A 192 -2.66 17.17 15.81
N ALA A 193 -2.71 18.04 16.82
CA ALA A 193 -1.64 18.14 17.81
C ALA A 193 -1.52 16.84 18.63
N ASP A 194 -2.63 16.23 19.04
CA ASP A 194 -2.64 14.95 19.78
C ASP A 194 -2.10 13.81 18.90
N ALA A 195 -2.39 13.82 17.61
CA ALA A 195 -1.83 12.83 16.69
C ALA A 195 -0.29 12.94 16.60
N CYS A 196 0.23 14.16 16.50
CA CYS A 196 1.66 14.44 16.38
C CYS A 196 2.44 14.30 17.70
N ALA A 197 1.78 14.38 18.85
CA ALA A 197 2.45 14.30 20.14
C ALA A 197 3.20 12.97 20.31
N GLY A 198 4.53 13.05 20.45
CA GLY A 198 5.41 11.88 20.60
C GLY A 198 5.56 11.02 19.34
N ALA A 199 5.17 11.50 18.16
CA ALA A 199 5.39 10.79 16.91
C ALA A 199 6.85 10.89 16.45
N ASP A 200 7.38 9.76 15.95
CA ASP A 200 8.72 9.73 15.31
C ASP A 200 8.64 10.29 13.88
N LEU A 201 7.49 10.14 13.23
CA LEU A 201 7.20 10.61 11.88
C LEU A 201 5.76 11.11 11.79
N ALA A 202 5.55 12.27 11.20
CA ALA A 202 4.24 12.70 10.73
C ALA A 202 4.17 12.64 9.21
N VAL A 203 3.09 12.03 8.68
CA VAL A 203 2.76 12.07 7.25
C VAL A 203 1.55 12.99 7.07
N ILE A 204 1.74 14.06 6.28
CA ILE A 204 0.71 15.07 6.01
C ILE A 204 0.10 14.77 4.65
N ALA A 205 -1.11 14.21 4.64
CA ALA A 205 -1.82 13.76 3.44
C ALA A 205 -3.17 14.48 3.25
N THR A 206 -3.20 15.76 3.63
CA THR A 206 -4.36 16.66 3.45
C THR A 206 -4.41 17.18 2.00
N PRO A 207 -5.54 17.75 1.56
CA PRO A 207 -5.62 18.47 0.28
C PRO A 207 -4.53 19.55 0.17
N VAL A 208 -4.10 19.83 -1.08
CA VAL A 208 -2.98 20.75 -1.34
C VAL A 208 -3.17 22.14 -0.75
N ASP A 209 -4.42 22.63 -0.73
CA ASP A 209 -4.77 23.94 -0.18
C ASP A 209 -4.61 24.00 1.35
N ALA A 210 -4.70 22.86 2.05
CA ALA A 210 -4.56 22.74 3.50
C ALA A 210 -3.17 22.28 3.94
N LEU A 211 -2.30 21.84 3.00
CA LEU A 211 -1.01 21.23 3.34
C LEU A 211 -0.11 22.15 4.12
N SER A 212 0.09 23.40 3.67
CA SER A 212 1.02 24.32 4.34
C SER A 212 0.62 24.59 5.79
N SER A 213 -0.67 24.83 6.05
CA SER A 213 -1.16 25.05 7.42
C SER A 213 -1.08 23.79 8.28
N ALA A 214 -1.33 22.61 7.70
CA ALA A 214 -1.20 21.34 8.40
C ALA A 214 0.27 21.02 8.74
N ILE A 215 1.22 21.33 7.86
CA ILE A 215 2.66 21.21 8.10
C ILE A 215 3.07 22.12 9.27
N ASP A 216 2.66 23.39 9.25
CA ASP A 216 2.99 24.34 10.33
C ASP A 216 2.42 23.88 11.70
N ALA A 217 1.17 23.40 11.71
CA ALA A 217 0.54 22.87 12.91
C ALA A 217 1.24 21.59 13.42
N ALA A 218 1.56 20.67 12.51
CA ALA A 218 2.29 19.44 12.85
C ALA A 218 3.69 19.73 13.39
N ALA A 219 4.43 20.62 12.74
CA ALA A 219 5.77 21.04 13.18
C ALA A 219 5.79 21.69 14.57
N THR A 220 4.67 22.28 15.00
CA THR A 220 4.53 22.85 16.35
C THR A 220 4.31 21.77 17.40
N ALA A 221 3.65 20.66 17.06
CA ALA A 221 3.24 19.60 17.97
C ALA A 221 4.23 18.40 17.99
N LEU A 222 5.04 18.25 16.97
CA LEU A 222 6.05 17.19 16.90
C LEU A 222 7.20 17.44 17.88
N PRO A 223 7.77 16.37 18.46
CA PRO A 223 8.98 16.52 19.27
C PRO A 223 10.17 16.93 18.39
N PRO A 224 11.14 17.70 18.96
CA PRO A 224 12.38 18.02 18.25
C PRO A 224 13.09 16.75 17.75
N GLY A 225 13.62 16.80 16.52
CA GLY A 225 14.27 15.67 15.87
C GLY A 225 13.32 14.65 15.21
N ALA A 226 12.00 14.82 15.33
CA ALA A 226 11.05 14.02 14.58
C ALA A 226 11.10 14.32 13.08
N ALA A 227 10.65 13.36 12.26
CA ALA A 227 10.53 13.55 10.83
C ALA A 227 9.11 14.00 10.42
N LEU A 228 9.04 14.76 9.32
CA LEU A 228 7.78 15.15 8.69
C LEU A 228 7.89 14.92 7.18
N LEU A 229 6.93 14.20 6.62
CA LEU A 229 6.78 13.94 5.19
C LEU A 229 5.41 14.44 4.74
N ASP A 230 5.35 15.29 3.73
CA ASP A 230 4.07 15.59 3.07
C ASP A 230 3.83 14.68 1.86
N THR A 231 2.65 14.74 1.27
CA THR A 231 2.29 13.95 0.07
C THR A 231 1.73 14.82 -1.06
N GLY A 232 2.04 16.09 -1.06
CA GLY A 232 1.46 17.05 -2.00
C GLY A 232 2.01 16.94 -3.42
N SER A 233 1.18 17.33 -4.38
CA SER A 233 1.48 17.23 -5.81
C SER A 233 2.10 18.51 -6.42
N ALA A 234 2.28 19.59 -5.65
CA ALA A 234 2.91 20.83 -6.09
C ALA A 234 3.86 21.35 -5.02
N ARG A 235 5.08 21.72 -5.41
CA ARG A 235 6.15 22.04 -4.46
C ARG A 235 6.28 23.52 -4.14
N THR A 236 6.10 24.38 -5.14
CA THR A 236 6.33 25.84 -5.01
C THR A 236 5.57 26.45 -3.82
N THR A 237 4.36 26.00 -3.55
CA THR A 237 3.53 26.50 -2.45
C THR A 237 3.79 25.82 -1.11
N ILE A 238 4.39 24.63 -1.10
CA ILE A 238 4.56 23.77 0.09
C ILE A 238 5.96 23.89 0.67
N THR A 239 6.98 24.02 -0.16
CA THR A 239 8.39 24.13 0.27
C THR A 239 8.61 25.14 1.39
N PRO A 240 8.04 26.36 1.36
CA PRO A 240 8.24 27.31 2.45
C PRO A 240 7.72 26.84 3.82
N ALA A 241 6.68 26.01 3.85
CA ALA A 241 6.19 25.43 5.10
C ALA A 241 7.14 24.35 5.64
N LEU A 242 7.72 23.54 4.75
CA LEU A 242 8.74 22.55 5.11
C LEU A 242 10.02 23.24 5.66
N GLU A 243 10.44 24.35 5.06
CA GLU A 243 11.57 25.14 5.54
C GLU A 243 11.32 25.72 6.94
N ARG A 244 10.10 26.22 7.20
CA ARG A 244 9.72 26.66 8.55
C ARG A 244 9.69 25.50 9.55
N ALA A 245 9.26 24.31 9.15
CA ALA A 245 9.32 23.12 10.00
C ALA A 245 10.77 22.72 10.30
N ALA A 246 11.64 22.76 9.30
CA ALA A 246 13.08 22.49 9.48
C ALA A 246 13.74 23.49 10.43
N ALA A 247 13.40 24.78 10.33
CA ALA A 247 13.89 25.82 11.24
C ALA A 247 13.48 25.59 12.72
N ARG A 248 12.48 24.72 12.98
CA ARG A 248 12.06 24.29 14.32
C ARG A 248 12.74 23.00 14.79
N GLY A 249 13.70 22.48 14.04
CA GLY A 249 14.40 21.24 14.36
C GLY A 249 13.64 19.96 13.95
N ILE A 250 12.70 20.06 13.01
CA ILE A 250 12.00 18.93 12.42
C ILE A 250 12.70 18.51 11.13
N HIS A 251 12.96 17.22 10.95
CA HIS A 251 13.52 16.70 9.70
C HIS A 251 12.43 16.63 8.61
N ALA A 252 12.17 17.77 7.98
CA ALA A 252 11.10 17.93 6.99
C ALA A 252 11.54 17.51 5.59
N VAL A 253 10.74 16.68 4.93
CA VAL A 253 10.96 16.20 3.56
C VAL A 253 9.70 16.41 2.74
N GLY A 254 9.84 16.98 1.55
CA GLY A 254 8.77 16.99 0.57
C GLY A 254 8.55 15.59 -0.02
N GLY A 255 7.30 15.22 -0.22
CA GLY A 255 6.94 13.94 -0.80
C GLY A 255 5.81 14.05 -1.82
N HIS A 256 5.80 13.16 -2.81
CA HIS A 256 4.68 13.01 -3.73
C HIS A 256 4.59 11.56 -4.21
N PRO A 257 3.61 10.77 -3.73
CA PRO A 257 3.33 9.47 -4.28
C PRO A 257 2.75 9.61 -5.70
N LEU A 258 3.45 9.09 -6.71
CA LEU A 258 2.94 9.02 -8.08
C LEU A 258 2.00 7.81 -8.21
N ALA A 259 1.03 7.77 -7.33
CA ALA A 259 0.01 6.73 -7.21
C ALA A 259 -1.32 7.38 -6.84
N GLY A 260 -2.40 6.75 -7.23
CA GLY A 260 -3.74 7.21 -6.93
C GLY A 260 -4.75 6.64 -7.91
N SER A 261 -6.01 6.95 -7.69
CA SER A 261 -7.13 6.65 -8.58
C SER A 261 -8.09 7.83 -8.60
N GLU A 262 -9.11 7.78 -9.44
CA GLU A 262 -10.15 8.79 -9.53
C GLU A 262 -11.09 8.82 -8.30
N GLY A 263 -10.92 7.85 -7.37
CA GLY A 263 -11.70 7.75 -6.13
C GLY A 263 -11.34 8.84 -5.12
N ARG A 264 -12.28 9.13 -4.20
CA ARG A 264 -12.16 10.22 -3.21
C ARG A 264 -12.31 9.71 -1.78
N GLY A 265 -11.69 10.43 -0.85
CA GLY A 265 -11.82 10.21 0.58
C GLY A 265 -11.33 8.84 1.03
N PHE A 266 -11.66 8.47 2.24
CA PHE A 266 -11.26 7.21 2.83
C PHE A 266 -11.79 5.96 2.09
N PRO A 267 -13.02 5.93 1.54
CA PRO A 267 -13.51 4.78 0.77
C PRO A 267 -12.65 4.39 -0.44
N ALA A 268 -11.83 5.30 -0.95
CA ALA A 268 -10.88 5.04 -2.03
C ALA A 268 -9.51 4.53 -1.54
N ALA A 269 -9.28 4.48 -0.23
CA ALA A 269 -8.04 3.97 0.35
C ALA A 269 -7.91 2.46 0.19
N ARG A 270 -6.71 1.97 -0.15
CA ARG A 270 -6.43 0.55 -0.40
C ARG A 270 -5.05 0.17 0.11
N ALA A 271 -4.96 -0.98 0.78
CA ALA A 271 -3.68 -1.57 1.11
C ALA A 271 -2.86 -1.86 -0.17
N GLY A 272 -1.57 -1.57 -0.11
CA GLY A 272 -0.66 -1.79 -1.23
C GLY A 272 -0.82 -0.81 -2.41
N ALA A 273 -1.61 0.27 -2.29
CA ALA A 273 -1.81 1.26 -3.35
C ALA A 273 -0.51 1.90 -3.88
N MET A 274 0.54 1.91 -3.07
CA MET A 274 1.86 2.48 -3.42
C MET A 274 2.89 1.42 -3.83
N ARG A 275 2.53 0.14 -3.81
CA ARG A 275 3.46 -0.95 -4.15
C ARG A 275 3.93 -0.86 -5.60
N GLY A 276 5.26 -0.74 -5.77
CA GLY A 276 5.90 -0.57 -7.06
C GLY A 276 5.75 0.82 -7.68
N ALA A 277 4.94 1.71 -7.09
CA ALA A 277 4.79 3.08 -7.57
C ALA A 277 6.01 3.93 -7.22
N ARG A 278 6.32 4.91 -8.05
CA ARG A 278 7.33 5.92 -7.74
C ARG A 278 6.81 6.84 -6.64
N PHE A 279 7.67 7.16 -5.70
CA PHE A 279 7.43 8.15 -4.65
C PHE A 279 8.52 9.22 -4.75
N ALA A 280 8.16 10.40 -5.25
CA ALA A 280 9.11 11.50 -5.33
C ALA A 280 9.44 11.98 -3.92
N LEU A 281 10.74 12.12 -3.65
CA LEU A 281 11.29 12.69 -2.42
C LEU A 281 12.04 13.97 -2.78
N LEU A 282 11.72 15.03 -2.07
CA LEU A 282 12.25 16.37 -2.29
C LEU A 282 12.88 16.85 -0.97
N PRO A 283 14.10 16.36 -0.68
CA PRO A 283 14.78 16.69 0.56
C PRO A 283 15.14 18.17 0.56
N LEU A 284 15.11 18.77 1.74
CA LEU A 284 15.79 20.01 2.03
C LEU A 284 17.30 19.75 2.23
N SER A 285 18.05 20.71 2.78
CA SER A 285 19.51 20.63 2.94
C SER A 285 20.00 19.37 3.70
N ASP A 286 19.19 18.83 4.62
CA ASP A 286 19.60 17.77 5.54
C ASP A 286 19.41 16.35 4.99
N GLY A 287 18.95 16.23 3.73
CA GLY A 287 18.70 14.95 3.09
C GLY A 287 17.39 14.28 3.52
N VAL A 288 17.28 12.97 3.30
CA VAL A 288 16.08 12.17 3.63
C VAL A 288 16.35 11.38 4.91
N PRO A 289 15.55 11.59 5.98
CA PRO A 289 15.71 10.84 7.22
C PRO A 289 15.51 9.32 7.02
N PRO A 290 16.28 8.47 7.73
CA PRO A 290 16.16 7.00 7.61
C PRO A 290 14.74 6.47 7.80
N ILE A 291 13.97 7.05 8.71
CA ILE A 291 12.59 6.64 8.98
C ILE A 291 11.66 6.81 7.77
N VAL A 292 11.94 7.77 6.88
CA VAL A 292 11.20 7.93 5.61
C VAL A 292 11.52 6.78 4.65
N HIS A 293 12.78 6.34 4.59
CA HIS A 293 13.14 5.16 3.81
C HIS A 293 12.52 3.87 4.38
N GLU A 294 12.46 3.74 5.71
CA GLU A 294 11.74 2.64 6.38
C GLU A 294 10.25 2.63 5.97
N LEU A 295 9.59 3.80 6.01
CA LEU A 295 8.21 3.95 5.58
C LEU A 295 8.02 3.48 4.14
N LEU A 296 8.81 4.01 3.19
CA LEU A 296 8.69 3.67 1.78
C LEU A 296 8.97 2.20 1.48
N SER A 297 9.91 1.59 2.21
CA SER A 297 10.19 0.15 2.14
C SER A 297 8.98 -0.67 2.57
N ASP A 298 8.33 -0.32 3.68
CA ASP A 298 7.14 -1.02 4.17
C ASP A 298 5.92 -0.83 3.24
N LEU A 299 5.82 0.32 2.57
CA LEU A 299 4.82 0.57 1.53
C LEU A 299 5.12 -0.16 0.21
N GLY A 300 6.34 -0.65 0.03
CA GLY A 300 6.83 -1.22 -1.24
C GLY A 300 6.93 -0.17 -2.35
N ALA A 301 7.04 1.11 -2.01
CA ALA A 301 7.19 2.21 -2.95
C ALA A 301 8.64 2.37 -3.41
N GLN A 302 8.84 2.92 -4.62
CA GLN A 302 10.16 3.17 -5.20
C GLN A 302 10.54 4.64 -5.02
N PRO A 303 11.48 4.99 -4.13
CA PRO A 303 11.88 6.37 -3.94
C PRO A 303 12.56 6.95 -5.20
N LEU A 304 12.25 8.20 -5.49
CA LEU A 304 12.86 8.99 -6.56
C LEU A 304 13.19 10.37 -5.99
N THR A 305 14.47 10.62 -5.71
CA THR A 305 14.91 11.96 -5.28
C THR A 305 14.94 12.92 -6.46
N ILE A 306 14.28 14.07 -6.31
CA ILE A 306 14.17 15.10 -7.36
C ILE A 306 14.18 16.49 -6.72
N ASP A 307 14.69 17.47 -7.46
CA ASP A 307 14.62 18.88 -7.09
C ASP A 307 13.18 19.41 -7.18
N PRO A 308 12.72 20.30 -6.25
CA PRO A 308 11.36 20.84 -6.26
C PRO A 308 10.97 21.56 -7.58
N THR A 309 11.89 22.32 -8.16
CA THR A 309 11.63 23.03 -9.42
C THR A 309 11.52 22.07 -10.60
N ALA A 310 12.42 21.08 -10.64
CA ALA A 310 12.37 20.02 -11.66
C ALA A 310 11.08 19.17 -11.54
N HIS A 311 10.62 18.92 -10.31
CA HIS A 311 9.35 18.22 -10.06
C HIS A 311 8.18 19.00 -10.64
N ASP A 312 8.01 20.27 -10.26
CA ASP A 312 6.87 21.09 -10.69
C ASP A 312 6.88 21.32 -12.22
N HIS A 313 8.07 21.49 -12.80
CA HIS A 313 8.27 21.57 -14.24
C HIS A 313 7.80 20.27 -14.96
N ALA A 314 8.19 19.11 -14.44
CA ALA A 314 7.78 17.82 -15.01
C ALA A 314 6.27 17.61 -14.88
N LEU A 315 5.70 17.83 -13.68
CA LEU A 315 4.27 17.61 -13.40
C LEU A 315 3.37 18.53 -14.21
N ALA A 316 3.80 19.77 -14.45
CA ALA A 316 3.06 20.69 -15.35
C ALA A 316 2.83 20.06 -16.72
N ARG A 317 3.80 19.31 -17.25
CA ARG A 317 3.76 18.72 -18.62
C ARG A 317 3.16 17.31 -18.65
N THR A 318 3.35 16.53 -17.60
CA THR A 318 2.98 15.10 -17.60
C THR A 318 1.66 14.82 -16.87
N SER A 319 1.14 15.79 -16.10
CA SER A 319 -0.08 15.63 -15.30
C SER A 319 -1.04 16.81 -15.46
N HIS A 320 -0.62 18.03 -15.13
CA HIS A 320 -1.52 19.18 -15.00
C HIS A 320 -2.05 19.66 -16.36
N LEU A 321 -1.17 19.86 -17.33
CA LEU A 321 -1.56 20.23 -18.69
C LEU A 321 -2.40 19.15 -19.38
N PRO A 322 -2.06 17.85 -19.33
CA PRO A 322 -2.93 16.79 -19.83
C PRO A 322 -4.36 16.82 -19.28
N TYR A 323 -4.52 17.09 -17.96
CA TYR A 323 -5.84 17.25 -17.36
C TYR A 323 -6.62 18.42 -17.95
N LEU A 324 -6.01 19.61 -18.05
CA LEU A 324 -6.65 20.80 -18.62
C LEU A 324 -7.01 20.60 -20.08
N LEU A 325 -6.16 19.94 -20.87
CA LEU A 325 -6.46 19.57 -22.25
C LEU A 325 -7.64 18.62 -22.36
N ALA A 326 -7.71 17.61 -21.51
CA ALA A 326 -8.83 16.67 -21.47
C ALA A 326 -10.15 17.39 -21.17
N CYS A 327 -10.14 18.36 -20.24
CA CYS A 327 -11.31 19.18 -19.94
C CYS A 327 -11.75 20.02 -21.15
N ALA A 328 -10.81 20.75 -21.77
CA ALA A 328 -11.10 21.58 -22.92
C ALA A 328 -11.61 20.76 -24.13
N LEU A 329 -10.98 19.60 -24.40
CA LEU A 329 -11.42 18.69 -25.46
C LEU A 329 -12.83 18.15 -25.18
N ARG A 330 -13.13 17.80 -23.94
CA ARG A 330 -14.46 17.35 -23.52
C ARG A 330 -15.51 18.44 -23.76
N GLU A 331 -15.23 19.66 -23.33
CA GLU A 331 -16.15 20.81 -23.54
C GLU A 331 -16.42 21.04 -25.02
N LEU A 332 -15.39 21.01 -25.87
CA LEU A 332 -15.53 21.21 -27.31
C LEU A 332 -16.28 20.05 -28.01
N GLY A 333 -16.03 18.83 -27.61
CA GLY A 333 -16.51 17.64 -28.30
C GLY A 333 -17.84 17.09 -27.80
N THR A 334 -18.26 17.38 -26.56
CA THR A 334 -19.48 16.83 -25.94
C THR A 334 -20.74 17.05 -26.80
N PRO A 335 -21.01 18.26 -27.40
CA PRO A 335 -22.20 18.47 -28.23
C PRO A 335 -22.28 17.57 -29.47
N PHE A 336 -21.12 17.11 -29.96
CA PHE A 336 -21.02 16.18 -31.10
C PHE A 336 -21.10 14.73 -30.66
N ALA A 337 -20.48 14.42 -29.52
CA ALA A 337 -20.49 13.06 -28.90
C ALA A 337 -21.93 12.65 -28.53
N GLU A 338 -22.74 13.55 -27.98
CA GLU A 338 -24.16 13.34 -27.68
C GLU A 338 -25.01 13.04 -28.91
N ARG A 339 -24.53 13.43 -30.08
CA ARG A 339 -25.16 13.13 -31.39
C ARG A 339 -24.60 11.86 -32.04
N GLY A 340 -23.79 11.07 -31.29
CA GLY A 340 -23.17 9.85 -31.79
C GLY A 340 -21.94 10.05 -32.68
N LEU A 341 -21.37 11.26 -32.74
CA LEU A 341 -20.23 11.59 -33.59
C LEU A 341 -18.90 11.57 -32.81
N SER A 342 -18.69 10.57 -31.96
CA SER A 342 -17.44 10.39 -31.23
C SER A 342 -16.93 8.97 -31.36
N GLY A 343 -15.60 8.84 -31.47
CA GLY A 343 -14.90 7.55 -31.51
C GLY A 343 -14.07 7.30 -30.25
N PRO A 344 -13.39 6.12 -30.17
CA PRO A 344 -12.55 5.76 -29.01
C PRO A 344 -11.50 6.80 -28.67
N GLY A 345 -10.88 7.45 -29.67
CA GLY A 345 -9.87 8.49 -29.45
C GLY A 345 -10.38 9.68 -28.64
N PHE A 346 -11.64 10.10 -28.83
CA PHE A 346 -12.23 11.15 -28.01
C PHE A 346 -12.42 10.69 -26.56
N VAL A 347 -12.89 9.46 -26.35
CA VAL A 347 -13.09 8.88 -25.02
C VAL A 347 -11.76 8.79 -24.26
N ASP A 348 -10.72 8.28 -24.92
CA ASP A 348 -9.38 8.13 -24.32
C ASP A 348 -8.78 9.49 -23.95
N MET A 349 -8.85 10.46 -24.86
CA MET A 349 -8.28 11.79 -24.65
C MET A 349 -9.04 12.61 -23.59
N THR A 350 -10.32 12.33 -23.35
CA THR A 350 -11.15 13.06 -22.38
C THR A 350 -11.32 12.32 -21.05
N ARG A 351 -10.76 11.13 -20.89
CA ARG A 351 -10.87 10.30 -19.68
C ARG A 351 -10.42 11.04 -18.42
N LEU A 352 -9.31 11.77 -18.48
CA LEU A 352 -8.79 12.52 -17.34
C LEU A 352 -9.74 13.62 -16.85
N ALA A 353 -10.59 14.15 -17.72
CA ALA A 353 -11.60 15.14 -17.34
C ALA A 353 -12.71 14.58 -16.43
N GLY A 354 -12.78 13.25 -16.25
CA GLY A 354 -13.64 12.57 -15.26
C GLY A 354 -13.15 12.69 -13.82
N GLY A 355 -11.90 13.14 -13.60
CA GLY A 355 -11.32 13.32 -12.27
C GLY A 355 -12.00 14.43 -11.46
N ASP A 356 -11.56 14.59 -10.20
CA ASP A 356 -12.08 15.63 -9.29
C ASP A 356 -11.70 17.04 -9.73
N PRO A 357 -12.65 17.89 -10.15
CA PRO A 357 -12.35 19.26 -10.61
C PRO A 357 -11.78 20.14 -9.48
N GLY A 358 -12.20 19.91 -8.22
CA GLY A 358 -11.70 20.65 -7.05
C GLY A 358 -10.22 20.36 -6.79
N MET A 359 -9.87 19.09 -6.69
CA MET A 359 -8.49 18.65 -6.50
C MET A 359 -7.61 19.03 -7.69
N ALA A 360 -8.09 18.82 -8.91
CA ALA A 360 -7.34 19.14 -10.12
C ALA A 360 -7.13 20.64 -10.27
N GLY A 361 -8.14 21.45 -9.98
CA GLY A 361 -8.03 22.91 -9.94
C GLY A 361 -7.02 23.38 -8.89
N ALA A 362 -6.98 22.72 -7.71
CA ALA A 362 -6.05 23.07 -6.65
C ALA A 362 -4.59 22.84 -7.05
N PHE A 363 -4.23 21.67 -7.58
CA PHE A 363 -2.84 21.42 -8.01
C PHE A 363 -2.43 22.23 -9.25
N CYS A 364 -3.36 22.51 -10.18
CA CYS A 364 -3.08 23.39 -11.31
C CYS A 364 -2.80 24.84 -10.84
N ARG A 365 -3.59 25.36 -9.89
CA ARG A 365 -3.36 26.67 -9.29
C ARG A 365 -2.04 26.74 -8.54
N ALA A 366 -1.75 25.71 -7.74
CA ALA A 366 -0.50 25.63 -6.97
C ALA A 366 0.75 25.61 -7.87
N ASN A 367 0.63 25.13 -9.12
CA ASN A 367 1.72 25.08 -10.11
C ASN A 367 1.44 25.97 -11.35
N ALA A 368 0.69 27.06 -11.18
CA ALA A 368 0.15 27.85 -12.30
C ALA A 368 1.24 28.41 -13.23
N ARG A 369 2.39 28.79 -12.68
CA ARG A 369 3.51 29.35 -13.47
C ARG A 369 4.03 28.33 -14.49
N GLU A 370 4.35 27.13 -14.03
CA GLU A 370 4.88 26.06 -14.89
C GLU A 370 3.82 25.54 -15.87
N VAL A 371 2.55 25.47 -15.43
CA VAL A 371 1.41 25.13 -16.30
C VAL A 371 1.27 26.16 -17.44
N ALA A 372 1.33 27.44 -17.12
CA ALA A 372 1.25 28.49 -18.15
C ALA A 372 2.44 28.44 -19.14
N GLN A 373 3.62 28.07 -18.68
CA GLN A 373 4.77 27.86 -19.55
C GLN A 373 4.57 26.63 -20.44
N ALA A 374 4.19 25.50 -19.88
CA ALA A 374 3.91 24.28 -20.63
C ALA A 374 2.82 24.47 -21.68
N TRP A 375 1.79 25.27 -21.36
CA TRP A 375 0.75 25.65 -22.30
C TRP A 375 1.31 26.42 -23.52
N ARG A 376 2.15 27.46 -23.28
CA ARG A 376 2.76 28.23 -24.39
C ARG A 376 3.58 27.33 -25.31
N GLU A 377 4.38 26.41 -24.72
CA GLU A 377 5.19 25.46 -25.47
C GLU A 377 4.30 24.51 -26.32
N LEU A 378 3.19 24.03 -25.74
CA LEU A 378 2.25 23.17 -26.45
C LEU A 378 1.58 23.92 -27.62
N VAL A 379 1.09 25.15 -27.39
CA VAL A 379 0.44 25.96 -28.44
C VAL A 379 1.39 26.19 -29.59
N ALA A 380 2.64 26.54 -29.35
CA ALA A 380 3.63 26.71 -30.40
C ALA A 380 3.80 25.42 -31.24
N ARG A 381 3.96 24.27 -30.61
CA ARG A 381 4.08 22.96 -31.27
C ARG A 381 2.80 22.57 -32.04
N MET A 382 1.62 22.88 -31.49
CA MET A 382 0.34 22.61 -32.16
C MET A 382 0.17 23.49 -33.41
N ASN A 383 0.51 24.78 -33.32
CA ASN A 383 0.47 25.69 -34.47
C ASN A 383 1.37 25.20 -35.60
N GLU A 384 2.62 24.79 -35.29
CA GLU A 384 3.52 24.20 -36.29
C GLU A 384 2.89 22.97 -36.98
N ARG A 385 2.27 22.09 -36.20
CA ARG A 385 1.63 20.86 -36.76
C ARG A 385 0.41 21.19 -37.61
N VAL A 386 -0.44 22.12 -37.18
CA VAL A 386 -1.64 22.53 -37.93
C VAL A 386 -1.24 23.25 -39.22
N THR A 387 -0.25 24.14 -39.16
CA THR A 387 0.27 24.82 -40.36
C THR A 387 0.85 23.84 -41.39
N ALA A 388 1.42 22.72 -40.93
CA ALA A 388 1.94 21.70 -41.84
C ALA A 388 0.85 20.82 -42.51
N LEU A 389 -0.42 21.01 -42.15
CA LEU A 389 -1.54 20.27 -42.74
C LEU A 389 -2.15 21.00 -43.96
N GLY A 390 -1.82 22.24 -44.17
CA GLY A 390 -2.41 23.03 -45.23
C GLY A 390 -1.63 24.21 -45.65
#